data_295897b3e6343cc788989e5f670a7566
#
_entry.id   295897b3e6343cc788989e5f670a7566
#
_cell.length_a   1.000
_cell.length_b   1.000
_cell.length_c   1.000
_cell.angle_alpha   90.00
_cell.angle_beta   90.00
_cell.angle_gamma   90.00
#
_symmetry.space_group_name_H-M   'P 1'
#
loop_
_entity.id
_entity.type
_entity.pdbx_description
1 polymer ?
#
loop_
_entity_poly.entity_id
_entity_poly.type
_entity_poly.pdbx_seq_one_letter_code
_entity_poly.pdbx_strand_id
1 'polypeptide(L)'
;MYHAHFRGTHYEAGFRWGSLLLKHKNIILENIPFEITQERIDYALSCLPIYEKYYHEIVEEIQGLADGQQCDVRILQAVLFSMYSMPPSCNCSCFAFTTEQEILLGRNSDFLTEIERLNQNVVYKLTDGVYSFTGNTTAFIEIEDGVNEHGLAVGLTSVYPNQCKPGFNAGMIVRYLLEKCRNVSEAVSCLYQLPIASAQTLTLADTMGAIAVIECNAEQIKIEKTLNSNLAFVCATNTFHLPGMVGYNNDKIDNWFAEERYQTLYSAFSEKNGGFNFPFAEKLLSGDYGFLCQYDRSTGKDTVWSVIYDMKRHKIYRSEGNPGRHKF
;
A
#
# COMPACT_ATOMS: atom_id res chain seq x y z
N MET A 1 12.87 11.32 1.33
CA MET A 1 12.32 10.25 0.45
C MET A 1 13.15 10.14 -0.81
N TYR A 2 13.42 8.92 -1.32
CA TYR A 2 14.04 8.72 -2.63
C TYR A 2 13.00 8.84 -3.74
N HIS A 3 13.39 9.44 -4.88
CA HIS A 3 12.54 9.53 -6.06
C HIS A 3 13.17 8.70 -7.18
N ALA A 4 12.51 7.61 -7.58
CA ALA A 4 13.02 6.66 -8.55
C ALA A 4 12.12 6.57 -9.80
N HIS A 5 12.73 6.42 -10.97
CA HIS A 5 12.04 6.24 -12.25
C HIS A 5 12.48 4.94 -12.89
N PHE A 6 11.50 4.04 -13.10
CA PHE A 6 11.71 2.74 -13.71
C PHE A 6 11.16 2.71 -15.13
N ARG A 7 11.97 2.19 -16.09
CA ARG A 7 11.65 2.09 -17.51
C ARG A 7 12.26 0.83 -18.11
N GLY A 8 11.70 0.39 -19.23
CA GLY A 8 12.05 -0.85 -19.89
C GLY A 8 11.11 -1.98 -19.49
N THR A 9 11.56 -3.21 -19.57
CA THR A 9 10.82 -4.36 -19.04
C THR A 9 10.94 -4.42 -17.53
N HIS A 10 10.14 -5.27 -16.87
CA HIS A 10 10.27 -5.54 -15.44
C HIS A 10 11.68 -6.01 -15.09
N TYR A 11 12.22 -6.98 -15.84
CA TYR A 11 13.60 -7.44 -15.63
C TYR A 11 14.61 -6.28 -15.71
N GLU A 12 14.55 -5.44 -16.76
CA GLU A 12 15.47 -4.31 -16.91
C GLU A 12 15.33 -3.28 -15.79
N ALA A 13 14.12 -3.04 -15.29
CA ALA A 13 13.87 -2.14 -14.17
C ALA A 13 14.52 -2.68 -12.89
N GLY A 14 14.29 -3.95 -12.58
CA GLY A 14 14.91 -4.64 -11.45
C GLY A 14 16.44 -4.64 -11.53
N PHE A 15 17.00 -5.04 -12.68
CA PHE A 15 18.44 -5.11 -12.90
C PHE A 15 19.14 -3.74 -12.74
N ARG A 16 18.55 -2.70 -13.33
CA ARG A 16 19.10 -1.34 -13.20
C ARG A 16 19.09 -0.85 -11.76
N TRP A 17 18.00 -1.08 -11.05
CA TRP A 17 17.90 -0.67 -9.65
C TRP A 17 18.84 -1.46 -8.76
N GLY A 18 18.88 -2.78 -8.88
CA GLY A 18 19.82 -3.63 -8.15
C GLY A 18 21.27 -3.22 -8.38
N SER A 19 21.66 -3.01 -9.65
CA SER A 19 22.99 -2.57 -10.02
C SER A 19 23.34 -1.18 -9.47
N LEU A 20 22.37 -0.24 -9.47
CA LEU A 20 22.57 1.10 -8.93
C LEU A 20 22.81 1.05 -7.40
N LEU A 21 22.00 0.29 -6.68
CA LEU A 21 22.16 0.11 -5.24
C LEU A 21 23.51 -0.53 -4.91
N LEU A 22 23.88 -1.61 -5.61
CA LEU A 22 25.17 -2.29 -5.42
C LEU A 22 26.36 -1.34 -5.68
N LYS A 23 26.30 -0.54 -6.75
CA LYS A 23 27.31 0.47 -7.07
C LYS A 23 27.52 1.48 -5.92
N HIS A 24 26.45 1.81 -5.22
CA HIS A 24 26.49 2.71 -4.06
C HIS A 24 26.70 1.97 -2.72
N LYS A 25 27.10 0.69 -2.77
CA LYS A 25 27.29 -0.17 -1.59
C LYS A 25 26.06 -0.30 -0.72
N ASN A 26 24.87 -0.18 -1.30
CA ASN A 26 23.62 -0.42 -0.65
C ASN A 26 23.18 -1.86 -0.99
N ILE A 27 23.45 -2.77 -0.07
CA ILE A 27 23.12 -4.17 -0.21
C ILE A 27 21.71 -4.39 0.34
N ILE A 28 20.78 -4.83 -0.51
CA ILE A 28 19.37 -5.02 -0.12
C ILE A 28 19.27 -5.98 1.06
N LEU A 29 19.99 -7.10 1.03
CA LEU A 29 19.93 -8.11 2.07
C LEU A 29 20.45 -7.65 3.45
N GLU A 30 21.22 -6.58 3.51
CA GLU A 30 21.69 -5.96 4.76
C GLU A 30 20.66 -4.99 5.37
N ASN A 31 19.65 -4.63 4.61
CA ASN A 31 18.62 -3.63 4.99
C ASN A 31 17.22 -4.27 5.20
N ILE A 32 17.17 -5.57 5.45
CA ILE A 32 15.92 -6.28 5.70
C ILE A 32 15.62 -6.23 7.21
N PRO A 33 14.41 -5.81 7.62
CA PRO A 33 14.07 -5.63 9.03
C PRO A 33 13.69 -6.93 9.76
N PHE A 34 13.99 -8.09 9.18
CA PHE A 34 13.68 -9.40 9.77
C PHE A 34 14.69 -10.47 9.32
N GLU A 35 14.76 -11.55 10.08
CA GLU A 35 15.60 -12.70 9.73
C GLU A 35 15.01 -13.53 8.59
N ILE A 36 15.85 -13.94 7.64
CA ILE A 36 15.47 -14.82 6.54
C ILE A 36 15.61 -16.28 7.02
N THR A 37 14.53 -16.78 7.60
CA THR A 37 14.47 -18.16 8.09
C THR A 37 14.19 -19.17 6.97
N GLN A 38 14.46 -20.47 7.23
CA GLN A 38 14.08 -21.53 6.30
C GLN A 38 12.58 -21.56 6.04
N GLU A 39 11.75 -21.21 7.04
CA GLU A 39 10.31 -21.11 6.91
C GLU A 39 9.90 -20.08 5.85
N ARG A 40 10.55 -18.90 5.81
CA ARG A 40 10.29 -17.87 4.77
C ARG A 40 10.71 -18.35 3.38
N ILE A 41 11.81 -19.10 3.28
CA ILE A 41 12.27 -19.68 2.02
C ILE A 41 11.27 -20.73 1.50
N ASP A 42 10.84 -21.64 2.35
CA ASP A 42 9.87 -22.68 1.99
C ASP A 42 8.51 -22.08 1.62
N TYR A 43 8.09 -21.04 2.35
CA TYR A 43 6.89 -20.29 2.03
C TYR A 43 7.00 -19.62 0.65
N ALA A 44 8.09 -18.96 0.35
CA ALA A 44 8.31 -18.31 -0.95
C ALA A 44 8.29 -19.34 -2.10
N LEU A 45 8.90 -20.52 -1.91
CA LEU A 45 8.84 -21.62 -2.87
C LEU A 45 7.39 -22.07 -3.14
N SER A 46 6.53 -22.02 -2.13
CA SER A 46 5.10 -22.35 -2.30
C SER A 46 4.30 -21.23 -2.98
N CYS A 47 4.75 -19.96 -2.86
CA CYS A 47 4.14 -18.82 -3.53
C CYS A 47 4.54 -18.71 -5.01
N LEU A 48 5.78 -19.08 -5.36
CA LEU A 48 6.34 -18.87 -6.70
C LEU A 48 5.45 -19.36 -7.85
N PRO A 49 4.87 -20.58 -7.83
CA PRO A 49 3.97 -21.03 -8.90
C PRO A 49 2.71 -20.15 -9.07
N ILE A 50 2.28 -19.48 -8.00
CA ILE A 50 1.13 -18.57 -8.03
C ILE A 50 1.53 -17.27 -8.75
N TYR A 51 2.68 -16.70 -8.38
CA TYR A 51 3.20 -15.51 -9.07
C TYR A 51 3.51 -15.81 -10.54
N GLU A 52 4.13 -16.95 -10.87
CA GLU A 52 4.37 -17.37 -12.25
C GLU A 52 3.08 -17.46 -13.08
N LYS A 53 2.00 -17.89 -12.47
CA LYS A 53 0.70 -18.03 -13.14
C LYS A 53 -0.03 -16.70 -13.33
N TYR A 54 -0.03 -15.82 -12.32
CA TYR A 54 -0.88 -14.64 -12.30
C TYR A 54 -0.12 -13.34 -12.53
N TYR A 55 1.19 -13.32 -12.26
CA TYR A 55 2.00 -12.11 -12.32
C TYR A 55 3.47 -12.43 -12.65
N HIS A 56 3.67 -13.08 -13.79
CA HIS A 56 4.98 -13.52 -14.25
C HIS A 56 5.97 -12.36 -14.36
N GLU A 57 5.50 -11.18 -14.77
CA GLU A 57 6.35 -10.01 -14.95
C GLU A 57 7.05 -9.56 -13.65
N ILE A 58 6.39 -9.71 -12.49
CA ILE A 58 7.03 -9.37 -11.21
C ILE A 58 8.12 -10.37 -10.83
N VAL A 59 7.98 -11.64 -11.24
CA VAL A 59 9.04 -12.66 -11.06
C VAL A 59 10.28 -12.28 -11.86
N GLU A 60 10.09 -11.79 -13.08
CA GLU A 60 11.18 -11.26 -13.92
C GLU A 60 11.86 -10.04 -13.28
N GLU A 61 11.09 -9.13 -12.64
CA GLU A 61 11.68 -7.98 -11.94
C GLU A 61 12.51 -8.41 -10.73
N ILE A 62 12.03 -9.40 -9.97
CA ILE A 62 12.76 -9.95 -8.84
C ILE A 62 14.05 -10.64 -9.32
N GLN A 63 14.02 -11.36 -10.45
CA GLN A 63 15.21 -11.94 -11.06
C GLN A 63 16.20 -10.85 -11.47
N GLY A 64 15.72 -9.82 -12.17
CA GLY A 64 16.57 -8.68 -12.56
C GLY A 64 17.21 -7.99 -11.35
N LEU A 65 16.43 -7.79 -10.27
CA LEU A 65 16.90 -7.18 -9.03
C LEU A 65 18.01 -8.04 -8.39
N ALA A 66 17.83 -9.36 -8.35
CA ALA A 66 18.81 -10.30 -7.82
C ALA A 66 20.12 -10.28 -8.64
N ASP A 67 20.01 -10.32 -9.96
CA ASP A 67 21.15 -10.27 -10.87
C ASP A 67 21.91 -8.94 -10.73
N GLY A 68 21.18 -7.82 -10.62
CA GLY A 68 21.76 -6.50 -10.38
C GLY A 68 22.45 -6.36 -9.02
N GLN A 69 21.94 -7.02 -8.00
CA GLN A 69 22.54 -7.09 -6.65
C GLN A 69 23.62 -8.17 -6.52
N GLN A 70 23.74 -9.06 -7.51
CA GLN A 70 24.63 -10.23 -7.49
C GLN A 70 24.35 -11.16 -6.31
N CYS A 71 23.08 -11.39 -6.01
CA CYS A 71 22.64 -12.24 -4.91
C CYS A 71 21.73 -13.39 -5.39
N ASP A 72 21.46 -14.36 -4.51
CA ASP A 72 20.56 -15.48 -4.81
C ASP A 72 19.11 -14.98 -4.87
N VAL A 73 18.47 -15.17 -6.02
CA VAL A 73 17.07 -14.78 -6.27
C VAL A 73 16.10 -15.40 -5.26
N ARG A 74 16.36 -16.63 -4.80
CA ARG A 74 15.50 -17.31 -3.82
C ARG A 74 15.43 -16.56 -2.49
N ILE A 75 16.52 -15.91 -2.11
CA ILE A 75 16.57 -15.10 -0.89
C ILE A 75 15.72 -13.84 -1.06
N LEU A 76 15.80 -13.15 -2.22
CA LEU A 76 14.93 -12.01 -2.50
C LEU A 76 13.46 -12.42 -2.61
N GLN A 77 13.15 -13.56 -3.21
CA GLN A 77 11.80 -14.13 -3.23
C GLN A 77 11.30 -14.41 -1.81
N ALA A 78 12.14 -14.96 -0.93
CA ALA A 78 11.78 -15.20 0.47
C ALA A 78 11.45 -13.89 1.20
N VAL A 79 12.21 -12.83 0.96
CA VAL A 79 11.94 -11.50 1.51
C VAL A 79 10.61 -10.97 0.98
N LEU A 80 10.48 -10.84 -0.34
CA LEU A 80 9.36 -10.13 -0.98
C LEU A 80 8.04 -10.90 -0.86
N PHE A 81 8.02 -12.23 -1.00
CA PHE A 81 6.76 -12.96 -0.90
C PHE A 81 6.27 -13.14 0.54
N SER A 82 7.18 -13.14 1.53
CA SER A 82 6.80 -13.26 2.94
C SER A 82 6.51 -11.91 3.62
N MET A 83 6.87 -10.79 3.00
CA MET A 83 6.56 -9.46 3.53
C MET A 83 5.04 -9.29 3.63
N TYR A 84 4.54 -8.59 4.64
CA TYR A 84 3.12 -8.47 4.99
C TYR A 84 2.38 -9.78 5.31
N SER A 85 2.89 -10.94 4.87
CA SER A 85 2.31 -12.25 5.19
C SER A 85 2.85 -12.79 6.51
N MET A 86 4.11 -12.51 6.78
CA MET A 86 4.80 -12.84 8.02
C MET A 86 5.38 -11.55 8.60
N PRO A 87 4.95 -11.09 9.78
CA PRO A 87 5.37 -9.80 10.38
C PRO A 87 6.88 -9.53 10.31
N PRO A 88 7.29 -8.25 10.34
CA PRO A 88 6.59 -7.05 10.77
C PRO A 88 5.66 -6.46 9.72
N SER A 89 4.57 -5.83 10.17
CA SER A 89 3.62 -5.07 9.34
C SER A 89 3.80 -3.56 9.56
N CYS A 90 3.43 -2.76 8.57
CA CYS A 90 3.36 -1.30 8.67
C CYS A 90 1.97 -0.85 9.17
N ASN A 91 1.91 0.36 9.73
CA ASN A 91 0.68 0.96 10.18
C ASN A 91 0.29 2.14 9.27
N CYS A 92 -0.98 2.37 9.08
CA CYS A 92 -1.46 3.35 8.13
C CYS A 92 -2.89 3.78 8.46
N SER A 93 -3.27 4.95 7.93
CA SER A 93 -4.65 5.41 7.86
C SER A 93 -4.96 5.80 6.43
N CYS A 94 -6.10 5.39 5.91
CA CYS A 94 -6.49 5.69 4.53
C CYS A 94 -7.97 6.02 4.46
N PHE A 95 -8.34 6.93 3.58
CA PHE A 95 -9.73 7.25 3.26
C PHE A 95 -9.87 7.62 1.79
N ALA A 96 -11.08 7.51 1.29
CA ALA A 96 -11.47 8.10 0.02
C ALA A 96 -12.85 8.73 0.14
N PHE A 97 -13.09 9.80 -0.61
CA PHE A 97 -14.41 10.39 -0.74
C PHE A 97 -14.66 10.93 -2.15
N THR A 98 -15.93 11.03 -2.49
CA THR A 98 -16.39 11.61 -3.75
C THR A 98 -17.45 12.68 -3.49
N THR A 99 -17.34 13.79 -4.20
CA THR A 99 -18.33 14.87 -4.25
C THR A 99 -18.51 15.31 -5.71
N GLU A 100 -19.43 16.25 -5.95
CA GLU A 100 -19.56 16.82 -7.29
C GLU A 100 -18.27 17.46 -7.80
N GLN A 101 -17.47 18.07 -6.92
CA GLN A 101 -16.28 18.84 -7.27
C GLN A 101 -14.98 18.05 -7.11
N GLU A 102 -14.92 17.05 -6.23
CA GLU A 102 -13.68 16.40 -5.85
C GLU A 102 -13.84 14.88 -5.72
N ILE A 103 -12.80 14.15 -6.11
CA ILE A 103 -12.62 12.73 -5.85
C ILE A 103 -11.23 12.60 -5.29
N LEU A 104 -11.10 12.33 -3.99
CA LEU A 104 -9.82 12.28 -3.30
C LEU A 104 -9.62 10.94 -2.61
N LEU A 105 -8.38 10.46 -2.65
CA LEU A 105 -7.88 9.42 -1.76
C LEU A 105 -6.74 10.00 -0.94
N GLY A 106 -6.84 9.93 0.39
CA GLY A 106 -5.82 10.40 1.32
C GLY A 106 -5.26 9.26 2.16
N ARG A 107 -3.93 9.25 2.40
CA ARG A 107 -3.28 8.21 3.20
C ARG A 107 -2.13 8.77 4.03
N ASN A 108 -2.07 8.37 5.30
CA ASN A 108 -0.89 8.45 6.16
C ASN A 108 -0.19 7.08 6.20
N SER A 109 1.13 7.07 6.04
CA SER A 109 1.97 5.92 6.29
C SER A 109 2.69 6.11 7.63
N ASP A 110 2.36 5.28 8.60
CA ASP A 110 2.91 5.32 9.94
C ASP A 110 3.91 4.18 10.08
N PHE A 111 5.18 4.52 10.34
CA PHE A 111 6.23 3.50 10.41
C PHE A 111 7.37 3.90 11.36
N LEU A 112 8.37 3.01 11.44
CA LEU A 112 9.55 3.24 12.26
C LEU A 112 10.42 4.37 11.67
N THR A 113 10.79 5.32 12.50
CA THR A 113 11.65 6.45 12.10
C THR A 113 13.06 6.02 11.69
N GLU A 114 13.50 4.86 12.15
CA GLU A 114 14.80 4.28 11.82
C GLU A 114 14.99 4.04 10.33
N ILE A 115 13.92 3.58 9.65
CA ILE A 115 13.94 3.28 8.21
C ILE A 115 13.30 4.37 7.35
N GLU A 116 12.90 5.51 7.92
CA GLU A 116 12.27 6.62 7.19
C GLU A 116 13.09 7.08 5.98
N ARG A 117 14.42 6.97 6.06
CA ARG A 117 15.33 7.33 4.95
C ARG A 117 15.25 6.38 3.75
N LEU A 118 14.67 5.19 3.94
CA LEU A 118 14.51 4.19 2.88
C LEU A 118 13.21 4.34 2.11
N ASN A 119 12.32 5.24 2.54
CA ASN A 119 11.06 5.52 1.85
C ASN A 119 11.30 5.99 0.41
N GLN A 120 10.51 5.46 -0.50
CA GLN A 120 10.62 5.76 -1.93
C GLN A 120 9.30 6.27 -2.49
N ASN A 121 9.39 7.28 -3.35
CA ASN A 121 8.41 7.56 -4.36
C ASN A 121 8.92 7.05 -5.70
N VAL A 122 8.11 6.26 -6.38
CA VAL A 122 8.48 5.59 -7.62
C VAL A 122 7.56 5.99 -8.76
N VAL A 123 8.12 6.07 -9.97
CA VAL A 123 7.36 6.19 -11.21
C VAL A 123 7.76 5.02 -12.10
N TYR A 124 6.80 4.15 -12.38
CA TYR A 124 6.95 3.02 -13.28
C TYR A 124 6.34 3.35 -14.65
N LYS A 125 7.14 3.23 -15.69
CA LYS A 125 6.71 3.29 -17.08
C LYS A 125 7.36 2.15 -17.84
N LEU A 126 6.81 0.97 -17.68
CA LEU A 126 7.34 -0.27 -18.26
C LEU A 126 6.77 -0.53 -19.65
N THR A 127 7.40 -1.43 -20.41
CA THR A 127 7.10 -1.67 -21.82
C THR A 127 6.48 -3.03 -22.10
N ASP A 128 6.29 -3.86 -21.10
CA ASP A 128 5.79 -5.23 -21.17
C ASP A 128 4.27 -5.36 -20.93
N GLY A 129 3.53 -4.34 -21.37
CA GLY A 129 2.07 -4.42 -21.48
C GLY A 129 1.31 -4.12 -20.20
N VAL A 130 1.93 -3.40 -19.27
CA VAL A 130 1.31 -2.94 -18.02
C VAL A 130 1.05 -1.43 -18.03
N TYR A 131 0.18 -0.95 -17.14
CA TYR A 131 -0.09 0.47 -17.01
C TYR A 131 1.01 1.19 -16.26
N SER A 132 1.30 2.44 -16.69
CA SER A 132 2.20 3.33 -15.97
C SER A 132 1.55 3.78 -14.66
N PHE A 133 2.34 3.88 -13.60
CA PHE A 133 1.86 4.37 -12.32
C PHE A 133 2.93 5.13 -11.55
N THR A 134 2.51 5.88 -10.54
CA THR A 134 3.37 6.40 -9.49
C THR A 134 2.86 5.97 -8.13
N GLY A 135 3.75 5.65 -7.22
CA GLY A 135 3.40 5.17 -5.89
C GLY A 135 4.47 5.44 -4.86
N ASN A 136 4.17 5.10 -3.62
CA ASN A 136 5.10 5.23 -2.49
C ASN A 136 5.27 3.87 -1.81
N THR A 137 6.45 3.63 -1.24
CA THR A 137 6.76 2.37 -0.56
C THR A 137 7.94 2.50 0.41
N THR A 138 7.95 1.63 1.42
CA THR A 138 9.12 1.26 2.23
C THR A 138 9.64 -0.14 1.87
N ALA A 139 8.93 -0.86 1.00
CA ALA A 139 9.03 -2.31 0.81
C ALA A 139 9.61 -2.70 -0.56
N PHE A 140 10.71 -2.08 -0.96
CA PHE A 140 11.45 -2.35 -2.20
C PHE A 140 10.59 -2.12 -3.46
N ILE A 141 10.21 -3.22 -4.15
CA ILE A 141 9.40 -3.18 -5.37
C ILE A 141 7.89 -3.34 -5.10
N GLU A 142 7.51 -3.66 -3.88
CA GLU A 142 6.12 -3.66 -3.43
C GLU A 142 5.61 -2.23 -3.26
N ILE A 143 4.32 -2.00 -3.41
CA ILE A 143 3.74 -0.66 -3.36
C ILE A 143 2.71 -0.58 -2.23
N GLU A 144 2.74 0.52 -1.48
CA GLU A 144 1.81 0.75 -0.37
C GLU A 144 0.67 1.69 -0.74
N ASP A 145 0.91 2.64 -1.62
CA ASP A 145 -0.10 3.50 -2.22
C ASP A 145 0.34 4.00 -3.60
N GLY A 146 -0.60 4.32 -4.45
CA GLY A 146 -0.27 4.82 -5.78
C GLY A 146 -1.50 5.19 -6.60
N VAL A 147 -1.23 5.77 -7.77
CA VAL A 147 -2.21 6.05 -8.81
C VAL A 147 -1.63 5.72 -10.17
N ASN A 148 -2.43 5.08 -11.03
CA ASN A 148 -2.01 4.74 -12.39
C ASN A 148 -2.48 5.75 -13.43
N GLU A 149 -2.06 5.57 -14.69
CA GLU A 149 -2.36 6.46 -15.81
C GLU A 149 -3.85 6.52 -16.17
N HIS A 150 -4.67 5.55 -15.72
CA HIS A 150 -6.12 5.59 -15.86
C HIS A 150 -6.82 6.31 -14.72
N GLY A 151 -6.08 6.71 -13.67
CA GLY A 151 -6.60 7.37 -12.50
C GLY A 151 -7.22 6.43 -11.47
N LEU A 152 -6.89 5.14 -11.49
CA LEU A 152 -7.15 4.26 -10.37
C LEU A 152 -6.14 4.56 -9.27
N ALA A 153 -6.61 5.01 -8.12
CA ALA A 153 -5.81 5.18 -6.90
C ALA A 153 -6.07 4.03 -5.93
N VAL A 154 -5.00 3.54 -5.30
CA VAL A 154 -5.03 2.45 -4.32
C VAL A 154 -4.22 2.85 -3.10
N GLY A 155 -4.77 2.64 -1.91
CA GLY A 155 -4.07 2.81 -0.64
C GLY A 155 -4.19 1.56 0.23
N LEU A 156 -3.07 1.09 0.75
CA LEU A 156 -2.96 -0.08 1.61
C LEU A 156 -3.00 0.32 3.09
N THR A 157 -3.78 -0.43 3.88
CA THR A 157 -3.58 -0.53 5.32
C THR A 157 -3.44 -2.01 5.68
N SER A 158 -2.26 -2.43 6.14
CA SER A 158 -2.03 -3.83 6.50
C SER A 158 -2.73 -4.17 7.83
N VAL A 159 -3.24 -5.38 7.92
CA VAL A 159 -3.78 -5.95 9.17
C VAL A 159 -2.89 -7.11 9.57
N TYR A 160 -2.68 -7.30 10.88
CA TYR A 160 -1.86 -8.40 11.34
C TYR A 160 -2.54 -9.75 11.03
N PRO A 161 -1.92 -10.62 10.22
CA PRO A 161 -2.58 -11.85 9.80
C PRO A 161 -2.64 -12.88 10.92
N ASN A 162 -3.82 -13.47 11.14
CA ASN A 162 -3.99 -14.64 12.00
C ASN A 162 -3.67 -15.95 11.27
N GLN A 163 -3.74 -15.92 9.95
CA GLN A 163 -3.44 -17.05 9.06
C GLN A 163 -2.73 -16.55 7.82
N CYS A 164 -1.78 -17.36 7.34
CA CYS A 164 -1.04 -17.10 6.12
C CYS A 164 -1.16 -18.32 5.20
N LYS A 165 -1.44 -18.09 3.92
CA LYS A 165 -1.46 -19.11 2.86
C LYS A 165 -0.59 -18.65 1.69
N PRO A 166 -0.07 -19.55 0.86
CA PRO A 166 0.60 -19.15 -0.36
C PRO A 166 -0.31 -18.30 -1.26
N GLY A 167 0.19 -17.16 -1.71
CA GLY A 167 -0.58 -16.20 -2.49
C GLY A 167 0.10 -14.83 -2.58
N PHE A 168 -0.69 -13.85 -3.00
CA PHE A 168 -0.25 -12.46 -3.08
C PHE A 168 -0.29 -11.78 -1.72
N ASN A 169 0.81 -11.18 -1.32
CA ASN A 169 0.84 -10.31 -0.17
C ASN A 169 0.30 -8.90 -0.49
N ALA A 170 0.11 -8.09 0.54
CA ALA A 170 -0.55 -6.80 0.44
C ALA A 170 0.13 -5.82 -0.54
N GLY A 171 1.45 -5.68 -0.48
CA GLY A 171 2.19 -4.76 -1.34
C GLY A 171 2.21 -5.20 -2.80
N MET A 172 2.28 -6.50 -3.06
CA MET A 172 2.19 -7.08 -4.40
C MET A 172 0.78 -6.95 -4.99
N ILE A 173 -0.27 -7.03 -4.15
CA ILE A 173 -1.65 -6.77 -4.59
C ILE A 173 -1.80 -5.32 -5.06
N VAL A 174 -1.35 -4.35 -4.28
CA VAL A 174 -1.42 -2.93 -4.68
C VAL A 174 -0.71 -2.72 -6.01
N ARG A 175 0.50 -3.25 -6.15
CA ARG A 175 1.26 -3.17 -7.38
C ARG A 175 0.52 -3.79 -8.57
N TYR A 176 0.01 -5.01 -8.40
CA TYR A 176 -0.77 -5.70 -9.43
C TYR A 176 -1.98 -4.88 -9.89
N LEU A 177 -2.75 -4.32 -8.95
CA LEU A 177 -3.92 -3.50 -9.27
C LEU A 177 -3.55 -2.25 -10.06
N LEU A 178 -2.46 -1.56 -9.69
CA LEU A 178 -1.98 -0.38 -10.39
C LEU A 178 -1.51 -0.70 -11.82
N GLU A 179 -0.93 -1.86 -12.05
CA GLU A 179 -0.42 -2.28 -13.36
C GLU A 179 -1.47 -2.93 -14.28
N LYS A 180 -2.54 -3.50 -13.73
CA LYS A 180 -3.47 -4.35 -14.51
C LYS A 180 -4.91 -3.85 -14.53
N CYS A 181 -5.30 -2.90 -13.66
CA CYS A 181 -6.68 -2.47 -13.53
C CYS A 181 -6.84 -0.99 -13.85
N ARG A 182 -7.93 -0.62 -14.53
CA ARG A 182 -8.20 0.78 -14.94
C ARG A 182 -9.06 1.54 -13.94
N ASN A 183 -9.87 0.83 -13.17
CA ASN A 183 -10.89 1.42 -12.31
C ASN A 183 -11.23 0.49 -11.14
N VAL A 184 -12.02 1.00 -10.20
CA VAL A 184 -12.45 0.26 -9.00
C VAL A 184 -13.17 -1.05 -9.34
N SER A 185 -13.98 -1.09 -10.39
CA SER A 185 -14.73 -2.30 -10.75
C SER A 185 -13.80 -3.41 -11.24
N GLU A 186 -12.82 -3.09 -12.09
CA GLU A 186 -11.81 -4.03 -12.54
C GLU A 186 -10.95 -4.53 -11.39
N ALA A 187 -10.48 -3.63 -10.49
CA ALA A 187 -9.71 -3.98 -9.33
C ALA A 187 -10.43 -4.97 -8.41
N VAL A 188 -11.71 -4.72 -8.13
CA VAL A 188 -12.55 -5.64 -7.35
C VAL A 188 -12.67 -7.00 -8.02
N SER A 189 -12.90 -7.03 -9.34
CA SER A 189 -13.04 -8.27 -10.09
C SER A 189 -11.75 -9.09 -10.11
N CYS A 190 -10.60 -8.43 -10.20
CA CYS A 190 -9.27 -9.05 -10.09
C CYS A 190 -9.04 -9.68 -8.72
N LEU A 191 -9.38 -8.97 -7.64
CA LEU A 191 -9.17 -9.46 -6.27
C LEU A 191 -9.90 -10.77 -5.98
N TYR A 192 -11.07 -10.99 -6.55
CA TYR A 192 -11.79 -12.27 -6.41
C TYR A 192 -11.11 -13.44 -7.14
N GLN A 193 -10.18 -13.17 -8.05
CA GLN A 193 -9.47 -14.20 -8.81
C GLN A 193 -8.09 -14.50 -8.25
N LEU A 194 -7.52 -13.61 -7.44
CA LEU A 194 -6.18 -13.74 -6.89
C LEU A 194 -6.19 -14.53 -5.58
N PRO A 195 -5.30 -15.53 -5.41
CA PRO A 195 -5.02 -16.12 -4.10
C PRO A 195 -4.39 -15.07 -3.18
N ILE A 196 -5.05 -14.76 -2.07
CA ILE A 196 -4.57 -13.76 -1.10
C ILE A 196 -3.81 -14.45 0.02
N ALA A 197 -2.63 -13.94 0.32
CA ALA A 197 -1.72 -14.50 1.33
C ALA A 197 -1.82 -13.82 2.69
N SER A 198 -1.91 -12.50 2.70
CA SER A 198 -1.85 -11.64 3.88
C SER A 198 -3.23 -11.10 4.28
N ALA A 199 -3.26 -10.33 5.35
CA ALA A 199 -4.45 -9.63 5.81
C ALA A 199 -4.28 -8.11 5.62
N GLN A 200 -5.22 -7.47 4.94
CA GLN A 200 -5.14 -6.05 4.62
C GLN A 200 -6.50 -5.43 4.31
N THR A 201 -6.53 -4.12 4.39
CA THR A 201 -7.59 -3.31 3.82
C THR A 201 -7.04 -2.51 2.64
N LEU A 202 -7.77 -2.48 1.54
CA LEU A 202 -7.47 -1.66 0.36
C LEU A 202 -8.53 -0.59 0.22
N THR A 203 -8.09 0.67 0.18
CA THR A 203 -8.96 1.80 -0.17
C THR A 203 -8.74 2.14 -1.63
N LEU A 204 -9.81 2.18 -2.40
CA LEU A 204 -9.78 2.43 -3.85
C LEU A 204 -10.57 3.68 -4.20
N ALA A 205 -10.10 4.41 -5.20
CA ALA A 205 -10.85 5.48 -5.85
C ALA A 205 -10.50 5.57 -7.33
N ASP A 206 -11.45 6.00 -8.19
CA ASP A 206 -11.19 6.21 -9.60
C ASP A 206 -11.76 7.53 -10.12
N THR A 207 -11.39 7.91 -11.35
CA THR A 207 -11.83 9.15 -12.00
C THR A 207 -13.33 9.25 -12.25
N MET A 208 -14.05 8.12 -12.21
CA MET A 208 -15.51 8.07 -12.39
C MET A 208 -16.26 8.33 -11.07
N GLY A 209 -15.56 8.48 -9.96
CA GLY A 209 -16.13 8.72 -8.63
C GLY A 209 -16.49 7.46 -7.87
N ALA A 210 -16.17 6.28 -8.40
CA ALA A 210 -16.31 5.06 -7.63
C ALA A 210 -15.25 5.00 -6.54
N ILE A 211 -15.67 4.71 -5.32
CA ILE A 211 -14.80 4.47 -4.18
C ILE A 211 -15.18 3.16 -3.50
N ALA A 212 -14.21 2.47 -2.92
CA ALA A 212 -14.44 1.23 -2.19
C ALA A 212 -13.42 1.06 -1.06
N VAL A 213 -13.83 0.39 0.00
CA VAL A 213 -12.96 -0.28 0.94
C VAL A 213 -13.12 -1.78 0.80
N ILE A 214 -12.00 -2.49 0.76
CA ILE A 214 -11.96 -3.95 0.62
C ILE A 214 -11.15 -4.49 1.77
N GLU A 215 -11.80 -5.25 2.64
CA GLU A 215 -11.15 -6.00 3.70
C GLU A 215 -10.95 -7.44 3.24
N CYS A 216 -9.72 -7.92 3.24
CA CYS A 216 -9.42 -9.26 2.78
C CYS A 216 -8.27 -9.92 3.55
N ASN A 217 -8.34 -11.24 3.61
CA ASN A 217 -7.30 -12.11 4.14
C ASN A 217 -7.23 -13.41 3.31
N ALA A 218 -6.44 -14.37 3.76
CA ALA A 218 -6.26 -15.65 3.08
C ALA A 218 -7.53 -16.53 2.99
N GLU A 219 -8.64 -16.14 3.63
CA GLU A 219 -9.87 -16.93 3.70
C GLU A 219 -11.06 -16.26 3.04
N GLN A 220 -11.17 -14.94 3.12
CA GLN A 220 -12.32 -14.23 2.56
C GLN A 220 -12.02 -12.78 2.18
N ILE A 221 -12.92 -12.24 1.35
CA ILE A 221 -12.94 -10.86 0.90
C ILE A 221 -14.31 -10.28 1.24
N LYS A 222 -14.33 -9.09 1.85
CA LYS A 222 -15.52 -8.27 2.04
C LYS A 222 -15.30 -6.90 1.44
N ILE A 223 -16.36 -6.35 0.86
CA ILE A 223 -16.28 -5.09 0.13
C ILE A 223 -17.43 -4.20 0.53
N GLU A 224 -17.10 -2.96 0.88
CA GLU A 224 -18.03 -1.87 0.96
C GLU A 224 -17.78 -0.92 -0.21
N LYS A 225 -18.83 -0.68 -1.00
CA LYS A 225 -18.81 0.25 -2.14
C LYS A 225 -19.87 1.31 -1.92
N THR A 226 -19.51 2.54 -2.15
CA THR A 226 -20.48 3.63 -2.23
C THR A 226 -20.69 3.95 -3.70
N LEU A 227 -21.74 3.35 -4.26
CA LEU A 227 -22.17 3.61 -5.64
C LEU A 227 -23.35 4.58 -5.61
N ASN A 228 -23.22 5.72 -6.33
CA ASN A 228 -24.31 6.64 -6.66
C ASN A 228 -24.90 7.48 -5.50
N SER A 229 -24.15 7.82 -4.47
CA SER A 229 -24.55 8.88 -3.54
C SER A 229 -23.73 10.15 -3.79
N ASN A 230 -24.35 11.33 -3.75
CA ASN A 230 -23.65 12.62 -3.92
C ASN A 230 -22.65 12.93 -2.79
N LEU A 231 -22.67 12.13 -1.73
CA LEU A 231 -21.78 12.23 -0.57
C LEU A 231 -21.44 10.83 -0.11
N ALA A 232 -20.29 10.37 -0.52
CA ALA A 232 -19.82 9.05 -0.15
C ALA A 232 -18.37 9.14 0.34
N PHE A 233 -18.08 8.44 1.42
CA PHE A 233 -16.73 8.24 1.90
C PHE A 233 -16.53 6.79 2.35
N VAL A 234 -15.29 6.36 2.35
CA VAL A 234 -14.80 5.12 2.97
C VAL A 234 -13.53 5.43 3.73
N CYS A 235 -13.27 4.70 4.81
CA CYS A 235 -12.03 4.83 5.57
C CYS A 235 -11.57 3.48 6.11
N ALA A 236 -10.27 3.37 6.35
CA ALA A 236 -9.61 2.16 6.83
C ALA A 236 -8.38 2.49 7.66
N THR A 237 -8.08 1.62 8.60
CA THR A 237 -6.85 1.57 9.37
C THR A 237 -6.33 0.13 9.45
N ASN A 238 -5.54 -0.21 10.46
CA ASN A 238 -4.96 -1.54 10.60
C ASN A 238 -5.86 -2.53 11.36
N THR A 239 -7.16 -2.37 11.23
CA THR A 239 -8.20 -3.25 11.79
C THR A 239 -9.31 -3.46 10.77
N PHE A 240 -9.99 -4.59 10.86
CA PHE A 240 -11.17 -4.88 10.07
C PHE A 240 -12.44 -4.38 10.76
N HIS A 241 -13.35 -3.81 9.99
CA HIS A 241 -14.62 -3.26 10.46
C HIS A 241 -15.85 -3.86 9.76
N LEU A 242 -15.67 -4.45 8.58
CA LEU A 242 -16.79 -4.99 7.81
C LEU A 242 -17.37 -6.25 8.48
N PRO A 243 -18.70 -6.45 8.42
CA PRO A 243 -19.34 -7.65 8.93
C PRO A 243 -18.70 -8.93 8.38
N GLY A 244 -18.33 -9.83 9.30
CA GLY A 244 -17.65 -11.08 8.98
C GLY A 244 -16.12 -10.99 8.88
N MET A 245 -15.54 -9.79 8.97
CA MET A 245 -14.07 -9.60 9.03
C MET A 245 -13.58 -9.29 10.44
N VAL A 246 -14.37 -8.66 11.28
CA VAL A 246 -13.99 -8.24 12.66
C VAL A 246 -13.39 -9.37 13.49
N GLY A 247 -13.87 -10.61 13.33
CA GLY A 247 -13.35 -11.78 14.04
C GLY A 247 -11.91 -12.18 13.68
N TYR A 248 -11.34 -11.58 12.63
CA TYR A 248 -9.94 -11.80 12.23
C TYR A 248 -8.98 -10.76 12.82
N ASN A 249 -9.46 -9.77 13.55
CA ASN A 249 -8.58 -8.83 14.25
C ASN A 249 -7.79 -9.54 15.34
N ASN A 250 -6.56 -9.08 15.57
CA ASN A 250 -5.68 -9.59 16.60
C ASN A 250 -5.43 -8.52 17.67
N ASP A 251 -6.23 -8.54 18.74
CA ASP A 251 -6.17 -7.55 19.82
C ASP A 251 -4.90 -7.64 20.68
N LYS A 252 -4.04 -8.66 20.47
CA LYS A 252 -2.79 -8.84 21.22
C LYS A 252 -1.61 -8.10 20.60
N ILE A 253 -1.77 -7.53 19.41
CA ILE A 253 -0.70 -6.87 18.67
C ILE A 253 -0.81 -5.35 18.83
N ASP A 254 0.31 -4.70 19.02
CA ASP A 254 0.40 -3.23 18.96
C ASP A 254 0.13 -2.75 17.53
N ASN A 255 -1.09 -2.30 17.29
CA ASN A 255 -1.55 -1.78 16.00
C ASN A 255 -1.53 -0.24 15.93
N TRP A 256 -0.75 0.39 16.81
CA TRP A 256 -0.54 1.84 16.85
C TRP A 256 -1.84 2.64 16.91
N PHE A 257 -2.73 2.26 17.81
CA PHE A 257 -4.02 2.93 18.02
C PHE A 257 -4.93 2.88 16.77
N ALA A 258 -4.95 1.76 16.05
CA ALA A 258 -5.71 1.63 14.81
C ALA A 258 -7.21 1.95 14.98
N GLU A 259 -7.83 1.50 16.08
CA GLU A 259 -9.23 1.80 16.35
C GLU A 259 -9.46 3.30 16.63
N GLU A 260 -8.60 3.94 17.40
CA GLU A 260 -8.71 5.39 17.68
C GLU A 260 -8.55 6.21 16.40
N ARG A 261 -7.60 5.83 15.53
CA ARG A 261 -7.42 6.45 14.21
C ARG A 261 -8.64 6.24 13.30
N TYR A 262 -9.24 5.05 13.34
CA TYR A 262 -10.46 4.77 12.59
C TYR A 262 -11.62 5.65 13.07
N GLN A 263 -11.84 5.75 14.38
CA GLN A 263 -12.87 6.59 14.95
C GLN A 263 -12.66 8.08 14.61
N THR A 264 -11.43 8.55 14.61
CA THR A 264 -11.11 9.91 14.14
C THR A 264 -11.55 10.13 12.69
N LEU A 265 -11.20 9.22 11.78
CA LEU A 265 -11.60 9.29 10.38
C LEU A 265 -13.13 9.26 10.25
N TYR A 266 -13.76 8.24 10.83
CA TYR A 266 -15.19 8.02 10.69
C TYR A 266 -16.02 9.19 11.25
N SER A 267 -15.67 9.70 12.44
CA SER A 267 -16.36 10.84 13.06
C SER A 267 -16.20 12.11 12.25
N ALA A 268 -14.98 12.41 11.76
CA ALA A 268 -14.73 13.60 10.95
C ALA A 268 -15.59 13.65 9.69
N PHE A 269 -15.79 12.51 9.03
CA PHE A 269 -16.67 12.42 7.87
C PHE A 269 -18.16 12.47 8.24
N SER A 270 -18.56 11.75 9.28
CA SER A 270 -19.97 11.63 9.69
C SER A 270 -20.53 12.94 10.25
N GLU A 271 -19.76 13.68 11.04
CA GLU A 271 -20.19 14.93 11.67
C GLU A 271 -20.25 16.09 10.69
N LYS A 272 -19.47 16.07 9.62
CA LYS A 272 -19.37 17.19 8.67
C LYS A 272 -20.59 17.32 7.76
N ASN A 273 -21.46 16.31 7.66
CA ASN A 273 -22.66 16.33 6.81
C ASN A 273 -22.41 16.82 5.37
N GLY A 274 -21.25 16.47 4.79
CA GLY A 274 -20.83 16.88 3.45
C GLY A 274 -19.89 18.08 3.42
N GLY A 275 -19.64 18.59 2.21
CA GLY A 275 -18.67 19.67 1.99
C GLY A 275 -17.22 19.22 2.14
N PHE A 276 -16.96 17.94 1.84
CA PHE A 276 -15.59 17.38 1.78
C PHE A 276 -14.84 18.02 0.61
N ASN A 277 -13.63 18.46 0.88
CA ASN A 277 -12.79 19.13 -0.10
C ASN A 277 -11.30 18.92 0.24
N PHE A 278 -10.41 19.39 -0.62
CA PHE A 278 -8.97 19.25 -0.39
C PHE A 278 -8.50 19.80 0.97
N PRO A 279 -8.88 21.03 1.41
CA PRO A 279 -8.51 21.51 2.74
C PRO A 279 -9.02 20.65 3.90
N PHE A 280 -10.16 19.99 3.75
CA PHE A 280 -10.64 19.02 4.73
C PHE A 280 -9.74 17.79 4.77
N ALA A 281 -9.37 17.22 3.61
CA ALA A 281 -8.49 16.07 3.53
C ALA A 281 -7.09 16.37 4.12
N GLU A 282 -6.51 17.54 3.79
CA GLU A 282 -5.25 18.00 4.34
C GLU A 282 -5.28 18.10 5.87
N LYS A 283 -6.28 18.76 6.42
CA LYS A 283 -6.48 18.91 7.88
C LYS A 283 -6.71 17.58 8.57
N LEU A 284 -7.48 16.68 7.94
CA LEU A 284 -7.76 15.37 8.51
C LEU A 284 -6.46 14.56 8.64
N LEU A 285 -5.65 14.49 7.58
CA LEU A 285 -4.36 13.80 7.61
C LEU A 285 -3.38 14.46 8.60
N SER A 286 -3.46 15.76 8.79
CA SER A 286 -2.62 16.50 9.76
C SER A 286 -3.08 16.36 11.21
N GLY A 287 -4.21 15.66 11.46
CA GLY A 287 -4.71 15.37 12.81
C GLY A 287 -5.53 16.49 13.44
N ASP A 288 -6.06 17.44 12.68
CA ASP A 288 -6.87 18.56 13.20
C ASP A 288 -8.25 18.10 13.75
N TYR A 289 -8.68 16.87 13.43
CA TYR A 289 -9.98 16.31 13.86
C TYR A 289 -9.85 15.25 14.97
N GLY A 290 -8.64 14.93 15.42
CA GLY A 290 -8.38 13.93 16.44
C GLY A 290 -7.03 13.23 16.20
N PHE A 291 -6.77 12.17 16.97
CA PHE A 291 -5.52 11.43 16.84
C PHE A 291 -5.45 10.71 15.48
N LEU A 292 -4.46 11.06 14.67
CA LEU A 292 -4.20 10.39 13.39
C LEU A 292 -2.69 10.29 13.05
N CYS A 293 -1.90 11.33 13.36
CA CYS A 293 -0.47 11.40 13.06
C CYS A 293 0.37 11.96 14.22
N GLN A 294 -0.23 12.21 15.38
CA GLN A 294 0.42 12.89 16.52
C GLN A 294 1.24 11.91 17.37
N TYR A 295 2.11 11.13 16.71
CA TYR A 295 3.00 10.20 17.42
C TYR A 295 4.10 10.94 18.17
N ASP A 296 4.50 10.36 19.32
CA ASP A 296 5.73 10.75 20.00
C ASP A 296 6.93 10.11 19.28
N ARG A 297 7.62 10.90 18.48
CA ARG A 297 8.75 10.46 17.67
C ARG A 297 9.91 9.88 18.51
N SER A 298 9.99 10.21 19.80
CA SER A 298 11.00 9.64 20.70
C SER A 298 10.82 8.14 20.92
N THR A 299 9.62 7.61 20.67
CA THR A 299 9.30 6.17 20.72
C THR A 299 9.77 5.41 19.47
N GLY A 300 10.34 6.08 18.48
CA GLY A 300 10.72 5.50 17.19
C GLY A 300 9.57 5.35 16.21
N LYS A 301 8.36 5.87 16.51
CA LYS A 301 7.15 5.80 15.70
C LYS A 301 6.80 7.17 15.14
N ASP A 302 6.39 7.25 13.89
CA ASP A 302 5.88 8.49 13.27
C ASP A 302 5.10 8.21 11.98
N THR A 303 4.37 9.22 11.50
CA THR A 303 3.92 9.27 10.11
C THR A 303 5.11 9.67 9.23
N VAL A 304 5.55 8.78 8.37
CA VAL A 304 6.78 8.93 7.56
C VAL A 304 6.54 9.52 6.18
N TRP A 305 5.33 9.47 5.67
CA TRP A 305 4.81 10.32 4.59
C TRP A 305 3.29 10.37 4.66
N SER A 306 2.75 11.37 3.98
CA SER A 306 1.33 11.49 3.72
C SER A 306 1.08 11.86 2.26
N VAL A 307 -0.01 11.38 1.68
CA VAL A 307 -0.34 11.64 0.27
C VAL A 307 -1.83 11.88 0.08
N ILE A 308 -2.16 12.78 -0.85
CA ILE A 308 -3.52 13.00 -1.35
C ILE A 308 -3.47 12.87 -2.88
N TYR A 309 -4.20 11.91 -3.41
CA TYR A 309 -4.45 11.73 -4.83
C TYR A 309 -5.75 12.44 -5.20
N ASP A 310 -5.68 13.43 -6.11
CA ASP A 310 -6.84 14.15 -6.65
C ASP A 310 -7.11 13.66 -8.07
N MET A 311 -8.09 12.75 -8.19
CA MET A 311 -8.43 12.13 -9.46
C MET A 311 -9.09 13.10 -10.44
N LYS A 312 -9.83 14.11 -9.96
CA LYS A 312 -10.47 15.10 -10.86
C LYS A 312 -9.47 16.09 -11.45
N ARG A 313 -8.46 16.52 -10.67
CA ARG A 313 -7.46 17.47 -11.14
C ARG A 313 -6.19 16.79 -11.66
N HIS A 314 -6.11 15.46 -11.58
CA HIS A 314 -4.90 14.67 -11.91
C HIS A 314 -3.65 15.21 -11.19
N LYS A 315 -3.78 15.44 -9.88
CA LYS A 315 -2.71 15.98 -9.03
C LYS A 315 -2.42 15.04 -7.88
N ILE A 316 -1.17 15.05 -7.47
CA ILE A 316 -0.68 14.33 -6.30
C ILE A 316 -0.05 15.36 -5.38
N TYR A 317 -0.51 15.38 -4.15
CA TYR A 317 0.06 16.19 -3.09
C TYR A 317 0.71 15.26 -2.09
N ARG A 318 1.93 15.57 -1.67
CA ARG A 318 2.68 14.72 -0.75
C ARG A 318 3.39 15.55 0.30
N SER A 319 3.27 15.11 1.56
CA SER A 319 4.11 15.52 2.65
C SER A 319 5.19 14.45 2.87
N GLU A 320 6.46 14.81 2.70
CA GLU A 320 7.59 13.93 3.01
C GLU A 320 7.91 14.04 4.51
N GLY A 321 7.30 13.19 5.29
CA GLY A 321 7.27 13.21 6.74
C GLY A 321 5.86 13.41 7.28
N ASN A 322 5.78 13.69 8.57
CA ASN A 322 4.52 13.84 9.28
C ASN A 322 3.76 15.10 8.84
N PRO A 323 2.52 14.99 8.35
CA PRO A 323 1.76 16.10 7.78
C PRO A 323 1.35 17.17 8.81
N GLY A 324 1.36 16.85 10.10
CA GLY A 324 1.19 17.86 11.17
C GLY A 324 2.40 18.79 11.34
N ARG A 325 3.54 18.44 10.73
CA ARG A 325 4.80 19.21 10.80
C ARG A 325 5.32 19.63 9.42
N HIS A 326 4.90 18.98 8.37
CA HIS A 326 5.29 19.24 6.98
C HIS A 326 4.06 19.53 6.13
N LYS A 327 4.17 20.46 5.17
CA LYS A 327 3.08 20.78 4.25
C LYS A 327 3.03 19.78 3.08
N PHE A 328 1.84 19.64 2.51
CA PHE A 328 1.59 18.93 1.26
C PHE A 328 2.10 19.70 0.03
#